data_b4c13366929e1071418dbadc15494903
#
_entry.id   b4c13366929e1071418dbadc15494903
#
_cell.length_a   1.000
_cell.length_b   1.000
_cell.length_c   1.000
_cell.angle_alpha   90.00
_cell.angle_beta   90.00
_cell.angle_gamma   90.00
#
_symmetry.space_group_name_H-M   'P 1'
#
loop_
_entity.id
_entity.type
_entity.pdbx_description
1 polymer ?
#
loop_
_entity_poly.entity_id
_entity_poly.type
_entity_poly.pdbx_seq_one_letter_code
_entity_poly.pdbx_strand_id
1 'polypeptide(L)'
;SAGAINYTPVAKVTNIVRTIEELKEKGIHVCLDSNGGLWNEDVEELFRLTDLVLLDIKEFNPNRHQTLTGRSNEQTIRTAAWLEENEKPFWLRYVLVPGYSDFEEDIRRLGEALGKYKMVQRVEILPYHTLGVHKYEAMEQEYKLKDVKENTPEQLEKAAEVFKEYFTTVVVN
;
A
#
# COMPACT_ATOMS: atom_id res chain seq x y z
N SER A 1 -8.00 -2.14 -6.35
CA SER A 1 -8.53 -0.91 -6.96
C SER A 1 -7.52 0.20 -6.79
N ALA A 2 -6.74 0.47 -7.83
CA ALA A 2 -5.83 1.62 -7.89
C ALA A 2 -6.59 2.95 -8.11
N GLY A 3 -7.77 3.06 -7.53
CA GLY A 3 -8.55 4.29 -7.48
C GLY A 3 -8.31 4.95 -6.14
N ALA A 4 -7.12 5.51 -5.98
CA ALA A 4 -6.78 6.25 -4.80
C ALA A 4 -7.79 7.37 -4.58
N ILE A 5 -8.45 7.34 -3.45
CA ILE A 5 -8.93 8.55 -2.82
C ILE A 5 -7.67 9.30 -2.39
N ASN A 6 -7.11 10.09 -3.31
CA ASN A 6 -5.87 10.83 -3.08
C ASN A 6 -6.07 12.06 -2.19
N TYR A 7 -7.28 12.32 -1.72
CA TYR A 7 -7.58 13.45 -0.86
C TYR A 7 -8.83 13.19 -0.03
N THR A 8 -8.65 12.84 1.22
CA THR A 8 -9.73 12.89 2.20
C THR A 8 -9.62 14.23 2.93
N PRO A 9 -10.54 15.18 2.77
CA PRO A 9 -10.55 16.40 3.57
C PRO A 9 -10.57 16.07 5.05
N VAL A 10 -9.90 16.85 5.89
CA VAL A 10 -9.81 16.65 7.34
C VAL A 10 -11.18 16.37 7.99
N ALA A 11 -12.22 17.11 7.61
CA ALA A 11 -13.58 16.87 8.09
C ALA A 11 -14.15 15.46 7.79
N LYS A 12 -13.64 14.78 6.75
CA LYS A 12 -14.05 13.40 6.44
C LYS A 12 -13.29 12.39 7.29
N VAL A 13 -12.04 12.65 7.66
CA VAL A 13 -11.26 11.77 8.52
C VAL A 13 -11.88 11.72 9.92
N THR A 14 -12.24 12.86 10.49
CA THR A 14 -12.92 12.93 11.80
C THR A 14 -14.23 12.13 11.81
N ASN A 15 -15.01 12.17 10.74
CA ASN A 15 -16.22 11.35 10.63
C ASN A 15 -15.92 9.85 10.54
N ILE A 16 -14.82 9.46 9.89
CA ILE A 16 -14.39 8.07 9.82
C ILE A 16 -13.94 7.58 11.19
N VAL A 17 -13.15 8.37 11.93
CA VAL A 17 -12.73 8.06 13.31
C VAL A 17 -13.94 7.73 14.16
N ARG A 18 -14.93 8.62 14.20
CA ARG A 18 -16.17 8.42 14.96
C ARG A 18 -16.94 7.16 14.55
N THR A 19 -17.01 6.87 13.25
CA THR A 19 -17.64 5.64 12.75
C THR A 19 -16.90 4.40 13.25
N ILE A 20 -15.56 4.43 13.24
CA ILE A 20 -14.75 3.31 13.72
C ILE A 20 -14.94 3.11 15.22
N GLU A 21 -14.98 4.17 16.03
CA GLU A 21 -15.28 4.09 17.46
C GLU A 21 -16.59 3.34 17.70
N GLU A 22 -17.68 3.71 16.99
CA GLU A 22 -18.98 3.05 17.09
C GLU A 22 -18.93 1.57 16.67
N LEU A 23 -18.12 1.20 15.68
CA LEU A 23 -17.90 -0.18 15.26
C LEU A 23 -17.12 -0.97 16.33
N LYS A 24 -16.10 -0.37 16.91
CA LYS A 24 -15.28 -0.97 17.97
C LYS A 24 -16.10 -1.23 19.23
N GLU A 25 -17.00 -0.32 19.63
CA GLU A 25 -17.94 -0.53 20.75
C GLU A 25 -18.83 -1.76 20.53
N LYS A 26 -19.12 -2.11 19.27
CA LYS A 26 -19.88 -3.30 18.89
C LYS A 26 -19.04 -4.57 18.72
N GLY A 27 -17.73 -4.50 19.01
CA GLY A 27 -16.80 -5.61 18.85
C GLY A 27 -16.50 -5.97 17.38
N ILE A 28 -16.72 -5.04 16.43
CA ILE A 28 -16.47 -5.27 15.01
C ILE A 28 -15.00 -5.03 14.71
N HIS A 29 -14.37 -6.00 14.04
CA HIS A 29 -13.00 -5.89 13.55
C HIS A 29 -12.95 -4.91 12.38
N VAL A 30 -12.05 -3.93 12.46
CA VAL A 30 -11.88 -2.87 11.44
C VAL A 30 -10.56 -3.04 10.72
N CYS A 31 -10.64 -3.14 9.40
CA CYS A 31 -9.50 -3.16 8.50
C CYS A 31 -9.47 -1.88 7.64
N LEU A 32 -8.35 -1.19 7.65
CA LEU A 32 -8.15 0.07 6.93
C LEU A 32 -7.23 -0.13 5.72
N ASP A 33 -7.72 0.20 4.52
CA ASP A 33 -6.92 0.25 3.29
C ASP A 33 -6.36 1.66 3.11
N SER A 34 -5.03 1.80 3.08
CA SER A 34 -4.33 3.08 3.05
C SER A 34 -3.01 3.03 2.31
N ASN A 35 -2.65 4.10 1.62
CA ASN A 35 -1.30 4.30 1.10
C ASN A 35 -0.34 4.96 2.11
N GLY A 36 -0.82 5.30 3.31
CA GLY A 36 -0.03 5.90 4.38
C GLY A 36 0.61 7.25 4.03
N GLY A 37 0.21 7.89 2.94
CA GLY A 37 0.86 9.09 2.42
C GLY A 37 0.38 10.41 3.04
N LEU A 38 -0.62 10.36 3.93
CA LEU A 38 -1.13 11.50 4.67
C LEU A 38 -0.90 11.26 6.17
N TRP A 39 -0.46 12.30 6.89
CA TRP A 39 -0.27 12.23 8.33
C TRP A 39 -0.71 13.51 9.02
N ASN A 40 -1.56 13.36 10.03
CA ASN A 40 -1.97 14.36 11.00
C ASN A 40 -2.55 13.65 12.23
N GLU A 41 -2.98 14.38 13.23
CA GLU A 41 -3.53 13.81 14.48
C GLU A 41 -4.75 12.92 14.25
N ASP A 42 -5.68 13.33 13.39
CA ASP A 42 -6.86 12.51 13.04
C ASP A 42 -6.49 11.20 12.34
N VAL A 43 -5.51 11.23 11.45
CA VAL A 43 -5.00 10.06 10.74
C VAL A 43 -4.27 9.12 11.71
N GLU A 44 -3.50 9.67 12.64
CA GLU A 44 -2.85 8.88 13.67
C GLU A 44 -3.88 8.17 14.55
N GLU A 45 -4.93 8.88 14.99
CA GLU A 45 -6.02 8.29 15.76
C GLU A 45 -6.76 7.21 14.97
N LEU A 46 -7.01 7.43 13.68
CA LEU A 46 -7.58 6.44 12.78
C LEU A 46 -6.76 5.14 12.78
N PHE A 47 -5.43 5.21 12.67
CA PHE A 47 -4.56 4.04 12.75
C PHE A 47 -4.58 3.40 14.14
N ARG A 48 -4.67 4.19 15.23
CA ARG A 48 -4.75 3.65 16.60
C ARG A 48 -5.99 2.80 16.82
N LEU A 49 -7.14 3.21 16.29
CA LEU A 49 -8.41 2.51 16.42
C LEU A 49 -8.54 1.27 15.51
N THR A 50 -7.78 1.23 14.43
CA THR A 50 -7.83 0.15 13.43
C THR A 50 -7.18 -1.12 13.96
N ASP A 51 -7.74 -2.29 13.65
CA ASP A 51 -7.19 -3.60 14.04
C ASP A 51 -6.17 -4.14 13.05
N LEU A 52 -6.33 -3.82 11.77
CA LEU A 52 -5.43 -4.24 10.70
C LEU A 52 -5.33 -3.15 9.65
N VAL A 53 -4.12 -2.85 9.22
CA VAL A 53 -3.89 -1.91 8.11
C VAL A 53 -3.45 -2.67 6.86
N LEU A 54 -4.09 -2.41 5.72
CA LEU A 54 -3.59 -2.81 4.40
C LEU A 54 -2.80 -1.63 3.86
N LEU A 55 -1.47 -1.70 3.96
CA LEU A 55 -0.59 -0.59 3.59
C LEU A 55 -0.07 -0.77 2.17
N ASP A 56 -0.49 0.09 1.26
CA ASP A 56 -0.03 0.11 -0.12
C ASP A 56 1.34 0.80 -0.24
N ILE A 57 2.38 0.06 -0.59
CA ILE A 57 3.67 0.60 -1.03
C ILE A 57 3.78 0.35 -2.54
N LYS A 58 3.76 1.42 -3.34
CA LYS A 58 3.73 1.32 -4.80
C LYS A 58 5.11 1.08 -5.42
N GLU A 59 6.15 1.58 -4.79
CA GLU A 59 7.55 1.40 -5.13
C GLU A 59 8.41 1.89 -3.95
N PHE A 60 9.50 1.18 -3.66
CA PHE A 60 10.37 1.53 -2.53
C PHE A 60 11.42 2.57 -2.90
N ASN A 61 11.94 2.54 -4.13
CA ASN A 61 12.86 3.56 -4.61
C ASN A 61 12.15 4.92 -4.76
N PRO A 62 12.59 5.98 -4.07
CA PRO A 62 11.87 7.25 -4.04
C PRO A 62 11.75 7.90 -5.42
N ASN A 63 12.76 7.77 -6.28
CA ASN A 63 12.73 8.36 -7.63
C ASN A 63 11.74 7.62 -8.54
N ARG A 64 11.75 6.28 -8.51
CA ARG A 64 10.80 5.47 -9.27
C ARG A 64 9.38 5.66 -8.73
N HIS A 65 9.21 5.72 -7.42
CA HIS A 65 7.91 6.04 -6.81
C HIS A 65 7.38 7.39 -7.28
N GLN A 66 8.23 8.42 -7.30
CA GLN A 66 7.86 9.75 -7.80
C GLN A 66 7.46 9.68 -9.28
N THR A 67 8.16 8.90 -10.09
CA THR A 67 7.83 8.70 -11.53
C THR A 67 6.48 8.00 -11.69
N LEU A 68 6.23 6.95 -10.90
CA LEU A 68 5.02 6.12 -10.98
C LEU A 68 3.78 6.85 -10.45
N THR A 69 3.91 7.55 -9.32
CA THR A 69 2.76 8.09 -8.57
C THR A 69 2.65 9.61 -8.62
N GLY A 70 3.72 10.31 -9.00
CA GLY A 70 3.83 11.77 -8.92
C GLY A 70 4.07 12.30 -7.50
N ARG A 71 4.34 11.43 -6.50
CA ARG A 71 4.49 11.78 -5.09
C ARG A 71 5.68 11.08 -4.46
N SER A 72 6.20 11.62 -3.33
CA SER A 72 7.18 10.95 -2.48
C SER A 72 6.55 9.78 -1.74
N ASN A 73 7.33 8.70 -1.49
CA ASN A 73 6.96 7.58 -0.63
C ASN A 73 7.42 7.76 0.82
N GLU A 74 8.09 8.86 1.14
CA GLU A 74 8.71 9.08 2.44
C GLU A 74 7.71 8.93 3.60
N GLN A 75 6.52 9.56 3.46
CA GLN A 75 5.49 9.45 4.49
C GLN A 75 4.92 8.03 4.59
N THR A 76 4.74 7.31 3.49
CA THR A 76 4.30 5.90 3.51
C THR A 76 5.28 5.02 4.29
N ILE A 77 6.59 5.21 4.09
CA ILE A 77 7.63 4.47 4.82
C ILE A 77 7.64 4.84 6.32
N ARG A 78 7.47 6.13 6.64
CA ARG A 78 7.30 6.57 8.04
C ARG A 78 6.06 5.97 8.68
N THR A 79 4.97 5.84 7.93
CA THR A 79 3.74 5.19 8.41
C THR A 79 3.99 3.71 8.71
N ALA A 80 4.73 2.98 7.86
CA ALA A 80 5.12 1.60 8.16
C ALA A 80 5.94 1.49 9.44
N ALA A 81 6.90 2.41 9.67
CA ALA A 81 7.69 2.45 10.89
C ALA A 81 6.81 2.74 12.13
N TRP A 82 5.89 3.68 12.02
CA TRP A 82 4.96 4.00 13.10
C TRP A 82 4.05 2.81 13.45
N LEU A 83 3.56 2.06 12.46
CA LEU A 83 2.75 0.85 12.67
C LEU A 83 3.55 -0.21 13.45
N GLU A 84 4.82 -0.44 13.10
CA GLU A 84 5.71 -1.32 13.85
C GLU A 84 5.91 -0.85 15.29
N GLU A 85 6.26 0.42 15.50
CA GLU A 85 6.52 1.02 16.82
C GLU A 85 5.31 1.01 17.75
N ASN A 86 4.10 1.11 17.17
CA ASN A 86 2.85 1.11 17.93
C ASN A 86 2.16 -0.27 17.97
N GLU A 87 2.88 -1.33 17.60
CA GLU A 87 2.40 -2.73 17.62
C GLU A 87 1.09 -2.91 16.83
N LYS A 88 0.93 -2.18 15.71
CA LYS A 88 -0.23 -2.26 14.83
C LYS A 88 0.02 -3.26 13.70
N PRO A 89 -0.76 -4.37 13.65
CA PRO A 89 -0.63 -5.34 12.57
C PRO A 89 -0.93 -4.71 11.22
N PHE A 90 -0.13 -5.04 10.21
CA PHE A 90 -0.41 -4.60 8.86
C PHE A 90 0.01 -5.64 7.81
N TRP A 91 -0.65 -5.59 6.68
CA TRP A 91 -0.27 -6.28 5.48
C TRP A 91 0.38 -5.28 4.53
N LEU A 92 1.52 -5.66 4.00
CA LEU A 92 2.20 -4.91 2.98
C LEU A 92 1.60 -5.28 1.62
N ARG A 93 1.01 -4.32 0.92
CA ARG A 93 0.46 -4.52 -0.43
C ARG A 93 1.36 -3.86 -1.46
N TYR A 94 1.78 -4.65 -2.42
CA TYR A 94 2.70 -4.22 -3.47
C TYR A 94 2.12 -4.49 -4.84
N VAL A 95 1.78 -3.43 -5.58
CA VAL A 95 1.31 -3.56 -6.96
C VAL A 95 2.53 -3.72 -7.86
N LEU A 96 2.68 -4.89 -8.47
CA LEU A 96 3.78 -5.19 -9.39
C LEU A 96 3.45 -4.65 -10.79
N VAL A 97 4.02 -3.50 -11.14
CA VAL A 97 3.82 -2.85 -12.44
C VAL A 97 5.05 -3.09 -13.31
N PRO A 98 4.93 -3.85 -14.42
CA PRO A 98 6.07 -4.14 -15.30
C PRO A 98 6.78 -2.87 -15.78
N GLY A 99 8.11 -2.83 -15.59
CA GLY A 99 8.97 -1.69 -15.96
C GLY A 99 8.90 -0.49 -15.02
N TYR A 100 8.11 -0.54 -13.94
CA TYR A 100 7.96 0.56 -12.98
C TYR A 100 8.21 0.17 -11.53
N SER A 101 7.73 -1.00 -11.09
CA SER A 101 7.90 -1.49 -9.72
C SER A 101 8.30 -2.97 -9.65
N ASP A 102 8.71 -3.58 -10.75
CA ASP A 102 9.17 -4.98 -10.85
C ASP A 102 10.69 -5.14 -10.78
N PHE A 103 11.40 -4.11 -10.30
CA PHE A 103 12.85 -4.13 -10.16
C PHE A 103 13.25 -4.93 -8.90
N GLU A 104 13.94 -6.05 -9.12
CA GLU A 104 14.38 -6.94 -8.04
C GLU A 104 15.18 -6.21 -6.96
N GLU A 105 16.06 -5.28 -7.35
CA GLU A 105 16.88 -4.50 -6.42
C GLU A 105 16.05 -3.67 -5.45
N ASP A 106 14.93 -3.10 -5.89
CA ASP A 106 14.07 -2.27 -5.05
C ASP A 106 13.17 -3.11 -4.15
N ILE A 107 12.73 -4.29 -4.63
CA ILE A 107 12.03 -5.30 -3.81
C ILE A 107 12.97 -5.80 -2.70
N ARG A 108 14.25 -6.06 -3.00
CA ARG A 108 15.25 -6.45 -1.99
C ARG A 108 15.48 -5.36 -0.95
N ARG A 109 15.64 -4.10 -1.37
CA ARG A 109 15.76 -2.96 -0.45
C ARG A 109 14.54 -2.79 0.45
N LEU A 110 13.34 -3.00 -0.09
CA LEU A 110 12.12 -3.01 0.71
C LEU A 110 12.15 -4.14 1.74
N GLY A 111 12.55 -5.35 1.31
CA GLY A 111 12.72 -6.50 2.18
C GLY A 111 13.74 -6.26 3.29
N GLU A 112 14.90 -5.71 2.97
CA GLU A 112 15.94 -5.34 3.94
C GLU A 112 15.45 -4.31 4.98
N ALA A 113 14.63 -3.36 4.54
CA ALA A 113 14.10 -2.31 5.41
C ALA A 113 12.99 -2.80 6.34
N LEU A 114 12.00 -3.52 5.79
CA LEU A 114 10.76 -3.87 6.49
C LEU A 114 10.68 -5.36 6.90
N GLY A 115 11.51 -6.25 6.37
CA GLY A 115 11.45 -7.69 6.68
C GLY A 115 11.76 -8.03 8.15
N LYS A 116 12.38 -7.12 8.89
CA LYS A 116 12.61 -7.23 10.33
C LYS A 116 11.42 -6.81 11.20
N TYR A 117 10.38 -6.22 10.59
CA TYR A 117 9.19 -5.75 11.30
C TYR A 117 8.31 -6.94 11.69
N LYS A 118 7.94 -7.01 12.97
CA LYS A 118 7.11 -8.08 13.53
C LYS A 118 5.64 -7.89 13.22
N MET A 119 5.23 -6.63 12.97
CA MET A 119 3.85 -6.28 12.70
C MET A 119 3.45 -6.50 11.23
N VAL A 120 4.41 -6.75 10.33
CA VAL A 120 4.11 -7.21 8.97
C VAL A 120 3.66 -8.67 9.01
N GLN A 121 2.37 -8.89 8.95
CA GLN A 121 1.79 -10.24 8.98
C GLN A 121 1.79 -10.94 7.63
N ARG A 122 1.77 -10.16 6.54
CA ARG A 122 1.64 -10.65 5.16
C ARG A 122 2.16 -9.65 4.17
N VAL A 123 2.73 -10.14 3.08
CA VAL A 123 2.93 -9.38 1.84
C VAL A 123 1.94 -9.88 0.80
N GLU A 124 1.20 -8.97 0.20
CA GLU A 124 0.31 -9.24 -0.94
C GLU A 124 0.88 -8.60 -2.20
N ILE A 125 1.28 -9.42 -3.15
CA ILE A 125 1.65 -8.98 -4.49
C ILE A 125 0.39 -8.90 -5.32
N LEU A 126 0.07 -7.70 -5.76
CA LEU A 126 -1.09 -7.41 -6.59
C LEU A 126 -0.63 -7.28 -8.04
N PRO A 127 -1.06 -8.18 -8.93
CA PRO A 127 -0.77 -8.04 -10.35
C PRO A 127 -1.30 -6.71 -10.90
N TYR A 128 -0.55 -6.11 -11.81
CA TYR A 128 -1.04 -4.94 -12.54
C TYR A 128 -2.16 -5.35 -13.48
N HIS A 129 -3.29 -4.64 -13.42
CA HIS A 129 -4.43 -4.83 -14.30
C HIS A 129 -4.84 -3.53 -14.98
N THR A 130 -5.21 -3.61 -16.23
CA THR A 130 -5.68 -2.47 -17.05
C THR A 130 -7.11 -2.01 -16.72
N LEU A 131 -7.81 -2.69 -15.79
CA LEU A 131 -9.19 -2.37 -15.38
C LEU A 131 -9.40 -0.93 -14.87
N GLY A 132 -8.33 -0.22 -14.47
CA GLY A 132 -8.38 1.17 -14.03
C GLY A 132 -8.46 2.20 -15.17
N VAL A 133 -8.13 1.83 -16.40
CA VAL A 133 -8.03 2.75 -17.56
C VAL A 133 -9.31 3.56 -17.76
N HIS A 134 -10.46 2.90 -17.73
CA HIS A 134 -11.77 3.56 -17.91
C HIS A 134 -12.06 4.68 -16.90
N LYS A 135 -11.48 4.63 -15.69
CA LYS A 135 -11.64 5.68 -14.67
C LYS A 135 -10.87 6.95 -15.05
N TYR A 136 -9.69 6.79 -15.66
CA TYR A 136 -8.88 7.92 -16.12
C TYR A 136 -9.52 8.58 -17.35
N GLU A 137 -10.06 7.77 -18.27
CA GLU A 137 -10.84 8.26 -19.41
C GLU A 137 -12.06 9.08 -18.94
N ALA A 138 -12.80 8.58 -17.94
CA ALA A 138 -13.95 9.28 -17.37
C ALA A 138 -13.58 10.57 -16.61
N MET A 139 -12.33 10.72 -16.18
CA MET A 139 -11.81 11.92 -15.51
C MET A 139 -11.05 12.86 -16.46
N GLU A 140 -11.03 12.57 -17.76
CA GLU A 140 -10.28 13.31 -18.78
C GLU A 140 -8.79 13.44 -18.43
N GLN A 141 -8.20 12.42 -17.77
CA GLN A 141 -6.80 12.37 -17.38
C GLN A 141 -6.05 11.37 -18.23
N GLU A 142 -4.82 11.73 -18.63
CA GLU A 142 -3.94 10.82 -19.36
C GLU A 142 -3.48 9.67 -18.45
N TYR A 143 -3.77 8.44 -18.85
CA TYR A 143 -3.29 7.25 -18.14
C TYR A 143 -1.88 6.90 -18.57
N LYS A 144 -0.90 7.19 -17.72
CA LYS A 144 0.53 7.01 -18.03
C LYS A 144 0.95 5.56 -18.32
N LEU A 145 0.16 4.58 -17.84
CA LEU A 145 0.46 3.15 -17.96
C LEU A 145 -0.33 2.47 -19.09
N LYS A 146 -0.87 3.21 -20.05
CA LYS A 146 -1.73 2.68 -21.12
C LYS A 146 -1.06 1.59 -21.98
N ASP A 147 0.27 1.67 -22.13
CA ASP A 147 1.06 0.75 -22.94
C ASP A 147 1.72 -0.36 -22.11
N VAL A 148 1.48 -0.40 -20.79
CA VAL A 148 2.02 -1.41 -19.88
C VAL A 148 1.16 -2.67 -19.99
N LYS A 149 1.80 -3.80 -20.28
CA LYS A 149 1.15 -5.10 -20.32
C LYS A 149 0.94 -5.64 -18.90
N GLU A 150 -0.06 -6.50 -18.74
CA GLU A 150 -0.24 -7.25 -17.50
C GLU A 150 0.96 -8.15 -17.21
N ASN A 151 1.15 -8.50 -15.95
CA ASN A 151 2.23 -9.38 -15.53
C ASN A 151 2.09 -10.78 -16.13
N THR A 152 3.23 -11.39 -16.47
CA THR A 152 3.26 -12.83 -16.71
C THR A 152 3.34 -13.59 -15.38
N PRO A 153 2.91 -14.88 -15.34
CA PRO A 153 3.07 -15.71 -14.15
C PRO A 153 4.51 -15.76 -13.65
N GLU A 154 5.49 -15.82 -14.55
CA GLU A 154 6.91 -15.88 -14.24
C GLU A 154 7.40 -14.61 -13.55
N GLN A 155 6.90 -13.43 -13.97
CA GLN A 155 7.24 -12.16 -13.31
C GLN A 155 6.71 -12.11 -11.88
N LEU A 156 5.48 -12.58 -11.67
CA LEU A 156 4.86 -12.64 -10.35
C LEU A 156 5.59 -13.63 -9.43
N GLU A 157 5.91 -14.82 -9.95
CA GLU A 157 6.64 -15.84 -9.20
C GLU A 157 8.03 -15.34 -8.79
N LYS A 158 8.78 -14.74 -9.72
CA LYS A 158 10.09 -14.15 -9.44
C LYS A 158 10.02 -13.08 -8.34
N ALA A 159 9.05 -12.17 -8.38
CA ALA A 159 8.87 -11.18 -7.34
C ALA A 159 8.51 -11.83 -5.99
N ALA A 160 7.64 -12.86 -6.01
CA ALA A 160 7.26 -13.59 -4.81
C ALA A 160 8.44 -14.32 -4.18
N GLU A 161 9.34 -14.91 -4.97
CA GLU A 161 10.57 -15.55 -4.47
C GLU A 161 11.45 -14.54 -3.72
N VAL A 162 11.65 -13.35 -4.27
CA VAL A 162 12.44 -12.30 -3.61
C VAL A 162 11.79 -11.86 -2.30
N PHE A 163 10.46 -11.63 -2.28
CA PHE A 163 9.76 -11.28 -1.05
C PHE A 163 9.83 -12.37 0.02
N LYS A 164 9.81 -13.66 -0.36
CA LYS A 164 9.92 -14.80 0.56
C LYS A 164 11.28 -14.90 1.27
N GLU A 165 12.32 -14.26 0.75
CA GLU A 165 13.61 -14.17 1.42
C GLU A 165 13.54 -13.34 2.72
N TYR A 166 12.57 -12.43 2.81
CA TYR A 166 12.44 -11.46 3.90
C TYR A 166 11.17 -11.61 4.73
N PHE A 167 10.11 -12.19 4.17
CA PHE A 167 8.80 -12.27 4.81
C PHE A 167 8.27 -13.69 4.83
N THR A 168 7.70 -14.09 5.98
CA THR A 168 7.18 -15.45 6.18
C THR A 168 5.94 -15.76 5.35
N THR A 169 5.07 -14.78 5.16
CA THR A 169 3.81 -14.96 4.42
C THR A 169 3.78 -14.04 3.21
N VAL A 170 3.86 -14.64 2.02
CA VAL A 170 3.79 -13.93 0.74
C VAL A 170 2.70 -14.56 -0.12
N VAL A 171 1.77 -13.75 -0.60
CA VAL A 171 0.64 -14.17 -1.43
C VAL A 171 0.62 -13.37 -2.72
N VAL A 172 0.36 -14.02 -3.83
CA VAL A 172 0.04 -13.40 -5.12
C VAL A 172 -1.47 -13.51 -5.33
N ASN A 173 -2.14 -12.37 -5.49
CA ASN A 173 -3.60 -12.31 -5.66
C ASN A 173 -4.01 -12.21 -7.13
#